data_9bb4f2137ad7555ede851b17083f1454
#
_entry.id   9bb4f2137ad7555ede851b17083f1454
#
_cell.length_a   1.000
_cell.length_b   1.000
_cell.length_c   1.000
_cell.angle_alpha   90.00
_cell.angle_beta   90.00
_cell.angle_gamma   90.00
#
_symmetry.space_group_name_H-M   'P 1'
#
loop_
_entity.id
_entity.type
_entity.pdbx_description
1 polymer ?
#
loop_
_entity_poly.entity_id
_entity_poly.type
_entity_poly.pdbx_seq_one_letter_code
_entity_poly.pdbx_strand_id
1 'polypeptide(L)'
;MNALPLLQLFALDCPDPLALADFYARVTGLEVEALGDFPPEEVTWIELLNGDHPTLAFQKVDHYVAPTWPEGPLPQQAHLDFWVDDLDQGEVHVLGVGATKTDFQPGDTFRVFLDPVGHPFCLVLHAAAPEGGLASG
;
A
#
# COMPACT_ATOMS: atom_id res chain seq x y z
N MET A 1 16.16 -29.13 1.97
CA MET A 1 15.06 -28.28 1.52
C MET A 1 14.21 -27.92 2.73
N ASN A 2 13.97 -26.64 2.89
CA ASN A 2 13.16 -26.17 4.03
C ASN A 2 11.67 -26.33 3.70
N ALA A 3 10.94 -26.98 4.61
CA ALA A 3 9.49 -27.16 4.46
C ALA A 3 8.67 -25.94 4.89
N LEU A 4 9.31 -24.93 5.51
CA LEU A 4 8.61 -23.73 5.95
C LEU A 4 8.37 -22.80 4.75
N PRO A 5 7.15 -22.28 4.60
CA PRO A 5 6.89 -21.32 3.55
C PRO A 5 7.59 -19.98 3.84
N LEU A 6 7.97 -19.30 2.77
CA LEU A 6 8.54 -17.95 2.85
C LEU A 6 7.50 -16.95 2.38
N LEU A 7 7.35 -15.87 3.12
CA LEU A 7 6.47 -14.79 2.68
C LEU A 7 7.08 -14.13 1.43
N GLN A 8 6.33 -14.14 0.34
CA GLN A 8 6.78 -13.54 -0.92
C GLN A 8 6.35 -12.08 -1.02
N LEU A 9 5.07 -11.83 -0.95
CA LEU A 9 4.51 -10.50 -1.15
C LEU A 9 3.11 -10.42 -0.53
N PHE A 10 2.57 -9.20 -0.51
CA PHE A 10 1.19 -8.91 -0.17
C PHE A 10 0.46 -8.41 -1.42
N ALA A 11 -0.69 -8.98 -1.73
CA ALA A 11 -1.45 -8.61 -2.93
C ALA A 11 -2.68 -7.78 -2.58
N LEU A 12 -2.92 -6.73 -3.37
CA LEU A 12 -4.11 -5.88 -3.26
C LEU A 12 -4.98 -6.09 -4.50
N ASP A 13 -6.29 -6.24 -4.26
CA ASP A 13 -7.26 -6.31 -5.35
C ASP A 13 -7.57 -4.91 -5.87
N CYS A 14 -7.83 -4.80 -7.15
CA CYS A 14 -8.11 -3.52 -7.79
C CYS A 14 -8.75 -3.71 -9.16
N PRO A 15 -9.37 -2.66 -9.73
CA PRO A 15 -9.89 -2.75 -11.09
C PRO A 15 -8.80 -2.61 -12.17
N ASP A 16 -7.71 -1.87 -11.87
CA ASP A 16 -6.63 -1.60 -12.83
C ASP A 16 -5.28 -1.75 -12.12
N PRO A 17 -4.61 -2.91 -12.28
CA PRO A 17 -3.35 -3.17 -11.59
C PRO A 17 -2.23 -2.18 -11.91
N LEU A 18 -2.11 -1.74 -13.17
CA LEU A 18 -1.04 -0.82 -13.54
C LEU A 18 -1.21 0.53 -12.87
N ALA A 19 -2.44 1.03 -12.79
CA ALA A 19 -2.71 2.33 -12.16
C ALA A 19 -2.39 2.28 -10.65
N LEU A 20 -2.78 1.20 -9.98
CA LEU A 20 -2.52 1.08 -8.54
C LEU A 20 -1.03 0.83 -8.27
N ALA A 21 -0.38 0.04 -9.12
CA ALA A 21 1.07 -0.16 -9.02
C ALA A 21 1.83 1.16 -9.17
N ASP A 22 1.43 2.00 -10.12
CA ASP A 22 2.05 3.31 -10.32
C ASP A 22 1.90 4.18 -9.07
N PHE A 23 0.72 4.18 -8.44
CA PHE A 23 0.50 4.92 -7.21
C PHE A 23 1.48 4.49 -6.12
N TYR A 24 1.56 3.18 -5.83
CA TYR A 24 2.43 2.70 -4.77
C TYR A 24 3.91 2.80 -5.13
N ALA A 25 4.27 2.76 -6.41
CA ALA A 25 5.63 3.06 -6.83
C ALA A 25 6.00 4.51 -6.49
N ARG A 26 5.06 5.45 -6.69
CA ARG A 26 5.29 6.86 -6.34
C ARG A 26 5.30 7.09 -4.83
N VAL A 27 4.50 6.35 -4.07
CA VAL A 27 4.51 6.43 -2.60
C VAL A 27 5.86 5.98 -2.05
N THR A 28 6.38 4.86 -2.55
CA THR A 28 7.52 4.16 -1.93
C THR A 28 8.85 4.41 -2.62
N GLY A 29 8.84 4.84 -3.88
CA GLY A 29 10.05 4.89 -4.70
C GLY A 29 10.49 3.54 -5.23
N LEU A 30 9.73 2.48 -4.99
CA LEU A 30 10.02 1.15 -5.54
C LEU A 30 9.63 1.07 -7.01
N GLU A 31 10.10 0.04 -7.70
CA GLU A 31 9.90 -0.09 -9.13
C GLU A 31 8.80 -1.09 -9.46
N VAL A 32 7.98 -0.74 -10.44
CA VAL A 32 7.01 -1.66 -11.04
C VAL A 32 7.77 -2.63 -11.95
N GLU A 33 7.43 -3.93 -11.89
CA GLU A 33 8.07 -4.91 -12.77
C GLU A 33 7.85 -4.53 -14.24
N ALA A 34 8.84 -4.81 -15.06
CA ALA A 34 8.80 -4.48 -16.47
C ALA A 34 7.84 -5.41 -17.22
N LEU A 35 7.00 -4.83 -18.09
CA LEU A 35 6.08 -5.61 -18.91
C LEU A 35 6.76 -6.23 -20.14
N GLY A 36 7.88 -5.65 -20.59
CA GLY A 36 8.47 -6.03 -21.86
C GLY A 36 7.46 -5.79 -22.98
N ASP A 37 7.21 -6.82 -23.77
CA ASP A 37 6.28 -6.73 -24.90
C ASP A 37 4.83 -7.10 -24.52
N PHE A 38 4.57 -7.37 -23.24
CA PHE A 38 3.23 -7.75 -22.80
C PHE A 38 2.28 -6.56 -22.89
N PRO A 39 1.09 -6.73 -23.49
CA PRO A 39 0.16 -5.60 -23.65
C PRO A 39 -0.34 -5.08 -22.30
N PRO A 40 -0.23 -3.76 -22.05
CA PRO A 40 -0.68 -3.18 -20.77
C PRO A 40 -2.16 -3.44 -20.47
N GLU A 41 -3.00 -3.45 -21.49
CA GLU A 41 -4.46 -3.65 -21.32
C GLU A 41 -4.82 -5.08 -20.93
N GLU A 42 -3.88 -6.03 -21.07
CA GLU A 42 -4.11 -7.43 -20.69
C GLU A 42 -3.52 -7.79 -19.33
N VAL A 43 -2.95 -6.82 -18.62
CA VAL A 43 -2.34 -7.06 -17.31
C VAL A 43 -3.43 -7.34 -16.28
N THR A 44 -3.34 -8.53 -15.64
CA THR A 44 -4.23 -8.91 -14.55
C THR A 44 -3.49 -9.03 -13.21
N TRP A 45 -2.17 -8.99 -13.25
CA TRP A 45 -1.29 -9.08 -12.09
C TRP A 45 0.01 -8.36 -12.41
N ILE A 46 0.48 -7.54 -11.47
CA ILE A 46 1.78 -6.89 -11.60
C ILE A 46 2.40 -6.69 -10.23
N GLU A 47 3.73 -6.78 -10.15
CA GLU A 47 4.46 -6.72 -8.90
C GLU A 47 5.24 -5.43 -8.75
N LEU A 48 5.39 -5.01 -7.51
CA LEU A 48 6.25 -3.90 -7.11
C LEU A 48 7.50 -4.49 -6.47
N LEU A 49 8.67 -4.09 -6.95
CA LEU A 49 9.94 -4.73 -6.62
C LEU A 49 10.85 -3.82 -5.81
N ASN A 50 11.51 -4.40 -4.83
CA ASN A 50 12.64 -3.80 -4.14
C ASN A 50 13.89 -4.55 -4.62
N GLY A 51 14.60 -3.96 -5.59
CA GLY A 51 15.61 -4.70 -6.33
C GLY A 51 14.97 -5.86 -7.08
N ASP A 52 15.44 -7.07 -6.85
CA ASP A 52 14.85 -8.27 -7.45
C ASP A 52 13.74 -8.90 -6.60
N HIS A 53 13.47 -8.30 -5.43
CA HIS A 53 12.57 -8.90 -4.45
C HIS A 53 11.18 -8.30 -4.56
N PRO A 54 10.13 -9.11 -4.82
CA PRO A 54 8.76 -8.59 -4.81
C PRO A 54 8.33 -8.20 -3.41
N THR A 55 7.53 -7.14 -3.31
CA THR A 55 7.01 -6.64 -2.04
C THR A 55 5.50 -6.60 -2.02
N LEU A 56 4.92 -6.02 -3.06
CA LEU A 56 3.48 -5.90 -3.27
C LEU A 56 3.13 -6.42 -4.65
N ALA A 57 1.90 -6.85 -4.80
CA ALA A 57 1.33 -7.14 -6.11
C ALA A 57 -0.07 -6.54 -6.20
N PHE A 58 -0.53 -6.37 -7.42
CA PHE A 58 -1.83 -5.77 -7.69
C PHE A 58 -2.55 -6.70 -8.65
N GLN A 59 -3.72 -7.18 -8.20
CA GLN A 59 -4.49 -8.19 -8.91
C GLN A 59 -5.79 -7.61 -9.42
N LYS A 60 -6.04 -7.78 -10.70
CA LYS A 60 -7.30 -7.33 -11.28
C LYS A 60 -8.45 -8.21 -10.77
N VAL A 61 -9.51 -7.55 -10.30
CA VAL A 61 -10.72 -8.20 -9.85
C VAL A 61 -11.90 -7.57 -10.58
N ASP A 62 -12.69 -8.42 -11.23
CA ASP A 62 -13.92 -7.96 -11.87
C ASP A 62 -14.92 -7.56 -10.79
N HIS A 63 -15.67 -6.49 -11.05
CA HIS A 63 -16.66 -5.96 -10.10
C HIS A 63 -16.04 -5.60 -8.74
N TYR A 64 -14.86 -5.00 -8.78
CA TYR A 64 -14.18 -4.57 -7.56
C TYR A 64 -15.04 -3.62 -6.75
N VAL A 65 -15.12 -3.87 -5.44
CA VAL A 65 -15.79 -3.00 -4.49
C VAL A 65 -14.79 -2.62 -3.39
N ALA A 66 -14.62 -1.32 -3.17
CA ALA A 66 -13.71 -0.83 -2.16
C ALA A 66 -14.16 -1.21 -0.75
N PRO A 67 -13.23 -1.47 0.17
CA PRO A 67 -13.60 -1.62 1.58
C PRO A 67 -14.16 -0.32 2.13
N THR A 68 -14.93 -0.41 3.21
CA THR A 68 -15.42 0.74 3.95
C THR A 68 -14.59 0.93 5.20
N TRP A 69 -14.24 2.19 5.50
CA TRP A 69 -13.43 2.49 6.68
C TRP A 69 -13.81 3.89 7.19
N PRO A 70 -13.90 4.08 8.51
CA PRO A 70 -13.59 3.16 9.61
C PRO A 70 -14.67 2.13 9.87
N GLU A 71 -15.87 2.33 9.38
CA GLU A 71 -16.98 1.40 9.58
C GLU A 71 -17.81 1.32 8.31
N GLY A 72 -18.67 0.30 8.24
CA GLY A 72 -19.52 0.09 7.07
C GLY A 72 -19.63 -1.39 6.73
N PRO A 73 -20.37 -1.73 5.65
CA PRO A 73 -20.71 -3.12 5.34
C PRO A 73 -19.56 -3.96 4.81
N LEU A 74 -18.45 -3.32 4.36
CA LEU A 74 -17.31 -4.03 3.77
C LEU A 74 -16.03 -3.64 4.52
N PRO A 75 -15.80 -4.15 5.74
CA PRO A 75 -14.64 -3.76 6.51
C PRO A 75 -13.34 -4.19 5.83
N GLN A 76 -12.28 -3.42 6.06
CA GLN A 76 -10.96 -3.82 5.59
C GLN A 76 -10.57 -5.16 6.23
N GLN A 77 -9.91 -5.99 5.45
CA GLN A 77 -9.37 -7.27 5.95
C GLN A 77 -7.89 -7.15 6.34
N ALA A 78 -7.22 -6.15 5.80
CA ALA A 78 -5.83 -5.84 6.09
C ALA A 78 -5.53 -4.44 5.59
N HIS A 79 -4.41 -3.88 6.02
CA HIS A 79 -3.93 -2.59 5.51
C HIS A 79 -2.41 -2.56 5.54
N LEU A 80 -1.83 -1.61 4.82
CA LEU A 80 -0.39 -1.40 4.79
C LEU A 80 -0.04 -0.26 5.73
N ASP A 81 1.10 -0.40 6.42
CA ASP A 81 1.72 0.68 7.18
C ASP A 81 3.05 1.01 6.54
N PHE A 82 3.31 2.30 6.35
CA PHE A 82 4.59 2.80 5.85
C PHE A 82 5.22 3.71 6.90
N TRP A 83 6.49 3.51 7.18
CA TRP A 83 7.21 4.42 8.07
C TRP A 83 7.55 5.72 7.35
N VAL A 84 7.40 6.83 8.07
CA VAL A 84 7.87 8.15 7.62
C VAL A 84 8.61 8.81 8.77
N ASP A 85 9.59 9.64 8.43
CA ASP A 85 10.33 10.39 9.44
C ASP A 85 9.56 11.63 9.92
N ASP A 86 8.64 12.11 9.10
CA ASP A 86 7.85 13.30 9.36
C ASP A 86 6.45 13.10 8.78
N LEU A 87 5.44 13.13 9.66
CA LEU A 87 4.05 12.89 9.22
C LEU A 87 3.54 13.97 8.28
N ASP A 88 3.92 15.23 8.50
CA ASP A 88 3.43 16.33 7.64
C ASP A 88 4.02 16.21 6.24
N GLN A 89 5.31 15.94 6.13
CA GLN A 89 5.96 15.75 4.83
C GLN A 89 5.44 14.50 4.12
N GLY A 90 5.24 13.41 4.86
CA GLY A 90 4.66 12.19 4.32
C GLY A 90 3.25 12.42 3.79
N GLU A 91 2.44 13.15 4.52
CA GLU A 91 1.08 13.49 4.09
C GLU A 91 1.09 14.29 2.80
N VAL A 92 1.92 15.35 2.72
CA VAL A 92 2.03 16.14 1.48
C VAL A 92 2.41 15.24 0.31
N HIS A 93 3.34 14.32 0.52
CA HIS A 93 3.78 13.41 -0.53
C HIS A 93 2.64 12.50 -1.02
N VAL A 94 1.97 11.78 -0.11
CA VAL A 94 0.96 10.81 -0.53
C VAL A 94 -0.28 11.49 -1.13
N LEU A 95 -0.67 12.67 -0.60
CA LEU A 95 -1.76 13.43 -1.21
C LEU A 95 -1.37 13.91 -2.62
N GLY A 96 -0.12 14.29 -2.80
CA GLY A 96 0.38 14.74 -4.11
C GLY A 96 0.39 13.64 -5.16
N VAL A 97 0.47 12.37 -4.76
CA VAL A 97 0.45 11.26 -5.72
C VAL A 97 -0.91 10.57 -5.84
N GLY A 98 -1.93 11.08 -5.14
CA GLY A 98 -3.30 10.64 -5.38
C GLY A 98 -4.02 9.99 -4.20
N ALA A 99 -3.44 9.96 -3.00
CA ALA A 99 -4.13 9.47 -1.81
C ALA A 99 -5.18 10.47 -1.33
N THR A 100 -6.15 9.97 -0.58
CA THR A 100 -7.15 10.77 0.12
C THR A 100 -6.96 10.59 1.63
N LYS A 101 -6.97 11.67 2.39
CA LYS A 101 -6.91 11.58 3.85
C LYS A 101 -8.30 11.30 4.40
N THR A 102 -8.41 10.35 5.33
CA THR A 102 -9.70 10.04 5.96
C THR A 102 -10.07 11.10 6.99
N ASP A 103 -11.37 11.30 7.20
CA ASP A 103 -11.87 12.27 8.21
C ASP A 103 -11.57 11.80 9.62
N PHE A 104 -11.76 10.51 9.89
CA PHE A 104 -11.47 9.94 11.20
C PHE A 104 -9.99 9.60 11.29
N GLN A 105 -9.30 10.16 12.30
CA GLN A 105 -7.89 9.92 12.55
C GLN A 105 -7.71 9.41 13.97
N PRO A 106 -7.58 8.09 14.16
CA PRO A 106 -7.62 7.50 15.49
C PRO A 106 -6.35 7.66 16.32
N GLY A 107 -5.23 8.13 15.73
CA GLY A 107 -3.96 8.19 16.46
C GLY A 107 -3.17 9.45 16.22
N ASP A 108 -2.12 9.65 17.05
CA ASP A 108 -1.24 10.82 16.99
C ASP A 108 0.08 10.51 16.28
N THR A 109 0.52 9.25 16.31
CA THR A 109 1.80 8.83 15.75
C THR A 109 1.65 8.17 14.39
N PHE A 110 0.43 8.14 13.88
CA PHE A 110 0.14 7.65 12.55
C PHE A 110 -1.06 8.38 11.97
N ARG A 111 -1.19 8.35 10.65
CA ARG A 111 -2.33 8.94 9.93
C ARG A 111 -2.85 7.97 8.90
N VAL A 112 -4.16 7.94 8.74
CA VAL A 112 -4.84 7.02 7.83
C VAL A 112 -5.22 7.73 6.54
N PHE A 113 -4.95 7.04 5.44
CA PHE A 113 -5.27 7.51 4.09
C PHE A 113 -5.93 6.38 3.31
N LEU A 114 -6.58 6.74 2.22
CA LEU A 114 -7.09 5.79 1.24
C LEU A 114 -6.26 5.91 -0.04
N ASP A 115 -5.95 4.77 -0.65
CA ASP A 115 -5.36 4.79 -1.98
C ASP A 115 -6.42 5.12 -3.04
N PRO A 116 -6.06 5.28 -4.32
CA PRO A 116 -7.03 5.70 -5.34
C PRO A 116 -8.22 4.75 -5.54
N VAL A 117 -8.12 3.51 -5.08
CA VAL A 117 -9.24 2.56 -5.20
C VAL A 117 -9.88 2.25 -3.84
N GLY A 118 -9.49 2.96 -2.79
CA GLY A 118 -10.16 2.92 -1.49
C GLY A 118 -9.56 1.99 -0.45
N HIS A 119 -8.42 1.35 -0.71
CA HIS A 119 -7.76 0.58 0.35
C HIS A 119 -7.17 1.52 1.39
N PRO A 120 -7.46 1.33 2.69
CA PRO A 120 -6.80 2.08 3.74
C PRO A 120 -5.32 1.74 3.84
N PHE A 121 -4.50 2.75 4.10
CA PHE A 121 -3.11 2.57 4.49
C PHE A 121 -2.74 3.65 5.49
N CYS A 122 -1.68 3.41 6.25
CA CYS A 122 -1.22 4.35 7.26
C CYS A 122 0.20 4.81 6.95
N LEU A 123 0.45 6.08 7.27
CA LEU A 123 1.81 6.57 7.49
C LEU A 123 2.05 6.54 9.00
N VAL A 124 3.12 5.86 9.40
CA VAL A 124 3.47 5.67 10.80
C VAL A 124 4.78 6.38 11.08
N LEU A 125 4.78 7.23 12.10
CA LEU A 125 5.99 7.97 12.45
C LEU A 125 7.09 7.01 12.89
N HIS A 126 8.20 7.03 12.17
CA HIS A 126 9.40 6.29 12.53
C HIS A 126 10.24 7.15 13.48
N ALA A 127 9.71 7.38 14.67
CA ALA A 127 10.51 8.01 15.71
C ALA A 127 11.66 7.07 16.04
N ALA A 128 12.82 7.63 16.45
CA ALA A 128 13.89 6.80 16.98
C ALA A 128 13.24 5.84 17.97
N ALA A 129 13.21 4.55 17.62
CA ALA A 129 12.54 3.57 18.44
C ALA A 129 13.11 3.66 19.85
N PRO A 130 12.27 3.74 20.89
CA PRO A 130 12.77 3.65 22.25
C PRO A 130 13.59 2.38 22.36
N GLU A 131 14.73 2.44 23.02
CA GLU A 131 15.57 1.27 23.20
C GLU A 131 14.74 0.14 23.79
N GLY A 132 14.74 -1.01 23.10
CA GLY A 132 13.98 -2.19 23.53
C GLY A 132 12.49 -2.09 23.31
N GLY A 133 11.99 -1.04 22.69
CA GLY A 133 10.57 -0.91 22.39
C GLY A 133 10.23 -1.35 20.99
N LEU A 134 9.01 -1.86 20.81
CA LEU A 134 8.45 -2.08 19.48
C LEU A 134 7.74 -0.82 19.04
N ALA A 135 7.92 -0.45 17.76
CA ALA A 135 7.14 0.63 17.18
C ALA A 135 5.68 0.18 17.11
N SER A 136 4.78 0.95 17.70
CA SER A 136 3.36 0.65 17.62
C SER A 136 2.74 1.53 16.54
N GLY A 137 2.12 0.88 15.60
CA GLY A 137 1.40 1.54 14.54
C GLY A 137 -0.03 1.88 14.91
#